data_d52873430dd5ddb6dbd37415e8e3c573
#
_entry.id   d52873430dd5ddb6dbd37415e8e3c573
#
_cell.length_a   1.000
_cell.length_b   1.000
_cell.length_c   1.000
_cell.angle_alpha   90.00
_cell.angle_beta   90.00
_cell.angle_gamma   90.00
#
_symmetry.space_group_name_H-M   'P 1'
#
loop_
_entity.id
_entity.type
_entity.pdbx_description
1 polymer ?
#
loop_
_entity_poly.entity_id
_entity_poly.type
_entity_poly.pdbx_seq_one_letter_code
_entity_poly.pdbx_strand_id
1 'polypeptide(L)'
;MERSAPEEFEVGIETAISAPEAFGASFDAAPLAEALELGVGLEGDPAIAFRRTLGMFATGVTVLTTVSGETVHGMTANAFMSVSLRPPLVLVSVDLRARMSNLLHEGTRLGVNVLEAGQARLSDHFAGRAVEGTPEPRFELVHDTPLVEGALAHLVARVVRSYWGGDHSLFLAQVEYARYGEGEPLLFHGGRYERLVRDPRVFSMLPRELLEPILALGEERAYADGEPIMRMGEPGSELLLVVEGSVRVERPGRSLALGAGELIGEIEVLDPGGGRIADIHAEGPVRCVAVSREALLSAIAADPRAAIALIEVLAARFRETA
;
A
#
# COMPACT_ATOMS: atom_id res chain seq x y z
N MET A 1 -15.75 31.94 25.17
CA MET A 1 -14.68 31.85 24.16
C MET A 1 -15.04 30.69 23.26
N GLU A 2 -15.83 30.99 22.23
CA GLU A 2 -16.33 30.07 21.24
C GLU A 2 -15.18 29.71 20.29
N ARG A 3 -14.96 28.42 20.09
CA ARG A 3 -14.07 27.92 19.05
C ARG A 3 -14.90 27.86 17.76
N SER A 4 -14.53 28.69 16.80
CA SER A 4 -15.06 28.66 15.43
C SER A 4 -14.72 27.32 14.78
N ALA A 5 -15.73 26.72 14.15
CA ALA A 5 -15.58 25.56 13.28
C ALA A 5 -14.71 25.92 12.04
N PRO A 6 -14.00 24.94 11.46
CA PRO A 6 -13.27 25.18 10.23
C PRO A 6 -14.24 25.42 9.07
N GLU A 7 -13.96 26.44 8.28
CA GLU A 7 -14.70 26.80 7.08
C GLU A 7 -14.73 25.61 6.09
N GLU A 8 -15.96 25.21 5.74
CA GLU A 8 -16.20 24.29 4.64
C GLU A 8 -15.79 24.99 3.34
N PHE A 9 -14.76 24.44 2.66
CA PHE A 9 -14.43 24.85 1.30
C PHE A 9 -15.52 24.32 0.37
N GLU A 10 -16.47 25.17 0.00
CA GLU A 10 -17.31 24.96 -1.16
C GLU A 10 -16.44 24.93 -2.41
N VAL A 11 -16.22 23.75 -2.97
CA VAL A 11 -15.66 23.61 -4.31
C VAL A 11 -16.79 23.82 -5.30
N GLY A 12 -16.99 25.06 -5.69
CA GLY A 12 -17.83 25.40 -6.82
C GLY A 12 -17.28 24.75 -8.09
N ILE A 13 -18.00 23.78 -8.66
CA ILE A 13 -17.78 23.28 -10.01
C ILE A 13 -18.42 24.30 -10.95
N GLU A 14 -17.78 25.42 -11.19
CA GLU A 14 -18.07 26.31 -12.31
C GLU A 14 -16.75 26.64 -13.02
N THR A 15 -16.68 26.15 -14.19
CA THR A 15 -16.08 26.60 -15.45
C THR A 15 -15.49 25.41 -16.20
N ALA A 16 -16.00 25.18 -17.39
CA ALA A 16 -15.31 24.38 -18.39
C ALA A 16 -13.86 24.88 -18.51
N ILE A 17 -12.91 24.07 -18.01
CA ILE A 17 -11.49 24.38 -18.07
C ILE A 17 -11.10 24.22 -19.54
N SER A 18 -11.10 25.32 -20.28
CA SER A 18 -10.54 25.34 -21.63
C SER A 18 -9.04 25.11 -21.54
N ALA A 19 -8.50 24.25 -22.42
CA ALA A 19 -7.06 24.03 -22.49
C ALA A 19 -6.33 25.38 -22.66
N PRO A 20 -5.31 25.67 -21.82
CA PRO A 20 -4.51 26.88 -22.01
C PRO A 20 -3.83 26.85 -23.38
N GLU A 21 -3.80 27.96 -24.09
CA GLU A 21 -3.15 28.09 -25.42
C GLU A 21 -1.64 27.70 -25.41
N ALA A 22 -1.04 27.60 -24.23
CA ALA A 22 0.35 27.19 -24.04
C ALA A 22 0.64 25.70 -24.27
N PHE A 23 -0.37 24.84 -24.26
CA PHE A 23 -0.23 23.41 -24.59
C PHE A 23 -0.38 23.23 -26.10
N GLY A 24 0.70 23.48 -26.84
CA GLY A 24 0.72 23.37 -28.29
C GLY A 24 0.31 22.00 -28.80
N ALA A 25 -0.62 22.00 -29.69
CA ALA A 25 -1.17 21.09 -30.65
C ALA A 25 -2.66 20.86 -30.40
N SER A 26 -3.44 21.15 -31.43
CA SER A 26 -4.87 20.89 -31.51
C SER A 26 -5.21 19.48 -31.02
N PHE A 27 -5.71 19.38 -29.81
CA PHE A 27 -6.58 18.29 -29.47
C PHE A 27 -7.90 18.62 -30.20
N ASP A 28 -8.11 18.06 -31.37
CA ASP A 28 -9.44 17.92 -31.94
C ASP A 28 -10.23 16.92 -31.10
N ALA A 29 -10.40 17.31 -29.81
CA ALA A 29 -11.18 16.52 -28.89
C ALA A 29 -12.64 16.69 -29.27
N ALA A 30 -13.30 15.56 -29.51
CA ALA A 30 -14.75 15.51 -29.43
C ALA A 30 -15.17 16.20 -28.12
N PRO A 31 -16.31 16.94 -28.09
CA PRO A 31 -16.72 17.65 -26.88
C PRO A 31 -16.75 16.65 -25.72
N LEU A 32 -16.01 17.00 -24.63
CA LEU A 32 -15.99 16.18 -23.43
C LEU A 32 -17.42 16.09 -22.90
N ALA A 33 -17.82 14.90 -22.44
CA ALA A 33 -19.12 14.72 -21.84
C ALA A 33 -19.23 15.67 -20.62
N GLU A 34 -20.31 16.44 -20.55
CA GLU A 34 -20.53 17.44 -19.49
C GLU A 34 -20.79 16.80 -18.13
N ALA A 35 -21.23 15.53 -18.11
CA ALA A 35 -21.56 14.81 -16.89
C ALA A 35 -21.08 13.36 -16.91
N LEU A 36 -20.61 12.89 -15.76
CA LEU A 36 -20.31 11.50 -15.53
C LEU A 36 -21.59 10.73 -15.20
N GLU A 37 -21.92 9.70 -15.98
CA GLU A 37 -22.98 8.77 -15.63
C GLU A 37 -22.52 7.81 -14.54
N LEU A 38 -23.26 7.76 -13.43
CA LEU A 38 -22.99 6.83 -12.34
C LEU A 38 -23.72 5.50 -12.57
N GLY A 39 -23.01 4.39 -12.35
CA GLY A 39 -23.61 3.05 -12.40
C GLY A 39 -24.60 2.81 -11.26
N VAL A 40 -25.36 1.74 -11.38
CA VAL A 40 -26.36 1.33 -10.37
C VAL A 40 -25.70 1.11 -9.01
N GLY A 41 -26.29 1.71 -7.95
CA GLY A 41 -25.78 1.61 -6.57
C GLY A 41 -24.74 2.66 -6.18
N LEU A 42 -24.39 3.58 -7.10
CA LEU A 42 -23.58 4.75 -6.78
C LEU A 42 -24.50 5.97 -6.68
N GLU A 43 -24.62 6.50 -5.46
CA GLU A 43 -25.38 7.70 -5.15
C GLU A 43 -24.47 8.80 -4.62
N GLY A 44 -24.87 10.07 -4.80
CA GLY A 44 -24.18 11.23 -4.27
C GLY A 44 -23.38 12.01 -5.31
N ASP A 45 -22.32 12.70 -4.87
CA ASP A 45 -21.45 13.53 -5.72
C ASP A 45 -20.70 12.68 -6.76
N PRO A 46 -20.87 12.93 -8.08
CA PRO A 46 -20.17 12.20 -9.12
C PRO A 46 -18.64 12.21 -8.98
N ALA A 47 -18.05 13.31 -8.51
CA ALA A 47 -16.60 13.40 -8.33
C ALA A 47 -16.11 12.48 -7.20
N ILE A 48 -16.88 12.35 -6.13
CA ILE A 48 -16.59 11.44 -5.02
C ILE A 48 -16.74 9.99 -5.49
N ALA A 49 -17.81 9.67 -6.21
CA ALA A 49 -18.04 8.33 -6.74
C ALA A 49 -16.93 7.93 -7.73
N PHE A 50 -16.54 8.83 -8.63
CA PHE A 50 -15.43 8.62 -9.56
C PHE A 50 -14.10 8.36 -8.83
N ARG A 51 -13.77 9.19 -7.83
CA ARG A 51 -12.56 9.00 -7.02
C ARG A 51 -12.56 7.65 -6.29
N ARG A 52 -13.70 7.21 -5.76
CA ARG A 52 -13.85 5.88 -5.13
C ARG A 52 -13.65 4.76 -6.15
N THR A 53 -14.20 4.90 -7.35
CA THR A 53 -14.02 3.93 -8.44
C THR A 53 -12.55 3.83 -8.84
N LEU A 54 -11.85 4.96 -9.02
CA LEU A 54 -10.41 4.97 -9.27
C LEU A 54 -9.61 4.36 -8.12
N GLY A 55 -10.07 4.55 -6.87
CA GLY A 55 -9.46 3.96 -5.69
C GLY A 55 -9.45 2.43 -5.67
N MET A 56 -10.31 1.77 -6.45
CA MET A 56 -10.28 0.30 -6.62
C MET A 56 -9.11 -0.19 -7.47
N PHE A 57 -8.44 0.70 -8.18
CA PHE A 57 -7.20 0.39 -8.88
C PHE A 57 -6.02 0.53 -7.92
N ALA A 58 -5.47 -0.61 -7.46
CA ALA A 58 -4.31 -0.62 -6.58
C ALA A 58 -3.08 -0.07 -7.31
N THR A 59 -2.38 0.89 -6.69
CA THR A 59 -1.18 1.50 -7.25
C THR A 59 -0.01 1.39 -6.27
N GLY A 60 1.21 1.48 -6.78
CA GLY A 60 2.37 1.85 -5.96
C GLY A 60 2.24 3.31 -5.48
N VAL A 61 3.01 3.66 -4.47
CA VAL A 61 3.14 5.03 -3.98
C VAL A 61 4.51 5.57 -4.33
N THR A 62 4.54 6.74 -4.94
CA THR A 62 5.80 7.44 -5.27
C THR A 62 5.87 8.80 -4.57
N VAL A 63 7.09 9.28 -4.37
CA VAL A 63 7.36 10.68 -4.04
C VAL A 63 8.10 11.28 -5.23
N LEU A 64 7.51 12.29 -5.84
CA LEU A 64 8.17 13.12 -6.86
C LEU A 64 9.01 14.17 -6.14
N THR A 65 10.24 14.36 -6.58
CA THR A 65 11.16 15.34 -6.00
C THR A 65 11.79 16.22 -7.07
N THR A 66 12.01 17.50 -6.76
CA THR A 66 12.76 18.43 -7.61
C THR A 66 13.39 19.51 -6.75
N VAL A 67 14.29 20.30 -7.32
CA VAL A 67 14.92 21.43 -6.65
C VAL A 67 14.13 22.71 -6.97
N SER A 68 13.88 23.53 -5.95
CA SER A 68 13.26 24.86 -6.07
C SER A 68 14.15 25.89 -5.37
N GLY A 69 15.02 26.56 -6.12
CA GLY A 69 16.08 27.37 -5.54
C GLY A 69 17.07 26.50 -4.76
N GLU A 70 17.27 26.81 -3.48
CA GLU A 70 18.14 26.03 -2.57
C GLU A 70 17.38 24.94 -1.79
N THR A 71 16.07 24.77 -2.01
CA THR A 71 15.24 23.86 -1.26
C THR A 71 14.79 22.66 -2.10
N VAL A 72 14.68 21.50 -1.48
CA VAL A 72 14.05 20.34 -2.08
C VAL A 72 12.53 20.47 -1.94
N HIS A 73 11.82 20.27 -3.04
CA HIS A 73 10.38 20.13 -3.04
C HIS A 73 10.00 18.69 -3.36
N GLY A 74 9.15 18.09 -2.53
CA GLY A 74 8.61 16.75 -2.72
C GLY A 74 7.08 16.74 -2.73
N MET A 75 6.50 15.79 -3.43
CA MET A 75 5.05 15.55 -3.49
C MET A 75 4.76 14.07 -3.64
N THR A 76 3.87 13.54 -2.82
CA THR A 76 3.36 12.18 -2.98
C THR A 76 2.45 12.10 -4.20
N ALA A 77 2.68 11.07 -5.02
CA ALA A 77 1.87 10.78 -6.20
C ALA A 77 1.74 9.27 -6.40
N ASN A 78 0.55 8.83 -6.79
CA ASN A 78 0.30 7.48 -7.28
C ASN A 78 0.03 7.44 -8.80
N ALA A 79 -0.16 8.59 -9.41
CA ALA A 79 -0.38 8.73 -10.86
C ALA A 79 0.97 8.74 -11.61
N PHE A 80 1.66 7.61 -11.59
CA PHE A 80 2.94 7.33 -12.26
C PHE A 80 2.81 6.08 -13.11
N MET A 81 3.33 6.13 -14.36
CA MET A 81 3.33 4.98 -15.25
C MET A 81 4.55 4.97 -16.18
N SER A 82 4.97 3.77 -16.57
CA SER A 82 5.93 3.60 -17.67
C SER A 82 5.24 3.78 -19.03
N VAL A 83 5.92 4.41 -19.97
CA VAL A 83 5.39 4.69 -21.33
C VAL A 83 6.15 3.91 -22.39
N SER A 84 7.50 3.93 -22.36
CA SER A 84 8.34 3.33 -23.39
C SER A 84 9.68 2.89 -22.79
N LEU A 85 10.23 1.82 -23.37
CA LEU A 85 11.59 1.37 -23.05
C LEU A 85 12.64 1.95 -24.00
N ARG A 86 12.26 2.37 -25.19
CA ARG A 86 13.17 2.90 -26.24
C ARG A 86 12.51 4.04 -27.01
N PRO A 87 12.80 5.30 -26.66
CA PRO A 87 13.55 5.73 -25.49
C PRO A 87 12.85 5.39 -24.18
N PRO A 88 13.57 5.34 -23.03
CA PRO A 88 12.94 5.07 -21.74
C PRO A 88 12.14 6.30 -21.30
N LEU A 89 10.82 6.17 -21.31
CA LEU A 89 9.87 7.24 -20.98
C LEU A 89 8.94 6.82 -19.86
N VAL A 90 8.64 7.79 -18.99
CA VAL A 90 7.63 7.70 -17.93
C VAL A 90 6.67 8.88 -18.01
N LEU A 91 5.48 8.71 -17.48
CA LEU A 91 4.45 9.75 -17.37
C LEU A 91 4.08 9.94 -15.88
N VAL A 92 3.97 11.20 -15.46
CA VAL A 92 3.39 11.58 -14.17
C VAL A 92 2.25 12.54 -14.40
N SER A 93 1.19 12.40 -13.60
CA SER A 93 0.04 13.33 -13.59
C SER A 93 0.05 14.11 -12.30
N VAL A 94 -0.02 15.44 -12.40
CA VAL A 94 0.11 16.36 -11.27
C VAL A 94 -1.04 17.36 -11.31
N ASP A 95 -1.77 17.48 -10.19
CA ASP A 95 -2.84 18.48 -10.02
C ASP A 95 -2.30 19.91 -10.30
N LEU A 96 -3.02 20.68 -11.10
CA LEU A 96 -2.64 22.05 -11.46
C LEU A 96 -2.48 22.97 -10.24
N ARG A 97 -3.16 22.69 -9.13
CA ARG A 97 -3.07 23.42 -7.87
C ARG A 97 -1.82 23.07 -7.06
N ALA A 98 -1.21 21.92 -7.34
CA ALA A 98 -0.02 21.48 -6.64
C ALA A 98 1.18 22.36 -7.01
N ARG A 99 1.99 22.75 -6.02
CA ARG A 99 3.22 23.51 -6.25
C ARG A 99 4.16 22.81 -7.24
N MET A 100 4.18 21.48 -7.23
CA MET A 100 4.98 20.66 -8.16
C MET A 100 4.64 20.96 -9.62
N SER A 101 3.36 21.19 -9.97
CA SER A 101 2.95 21.53 -11.33
C SER A 101 3.62 22.79 -11.87
N ASN A 102 3.87 23.77 -11.01
CA ASN A 102 4.53 25.03 -11.39
C ASN A 102 6.06 24.91 -11.45
N LEU A 103 6.63 23.85 -10.86
CA LEU A 103 8.08 23.61 -10.84
C LEU A 103 8.54 22.77 -12.03
N LEU A 104 7.63 21.96 -12.57
CA LEU A 104 7.93 21.07 -13.69
C LEU A 104 7.63 21.77 -15.02
N HIS A 105 8.63 21.83 -15.89
CA HIS A 105 8.55 22.30 -17.28
C HIS A 105 9.53 21.51 -18.15
N GLU A 106 9.46 21.65 -19.44
CA GLU A 106 10.40 21.00 -20.37
C GLU A 106 11.84 21.33 -19.98
N GLY A 107 12.66 20.29 -19.88
CA GLY A 107 14.06 20.38 -19.41
C GLY A 107 14.26 20.21 -17.90
N THR A 108 13.23 20.36 -17.07
CA THR A 108 13.33 20.13 -15.62
C THR A 108 13.62 18.66 -15.34
N ARG A 109 14.55 18.38 -14.42
CA ARG A 109 14.75 17.06 -13.85
C ARG A 109 13.83 16.85 -12.65
N LEU A 110 13.28 15.66 -12.55
CA LEU A 110 12.53 15.18 -11.39
C LEU A 110 13.06 13.84 -10.93
N GLY A 111 13.09 13.64 -9.62
CA GLY A 111 13.26 12.36 -8.99
C GLY A 111 11.90 11.67 -8.86
N VAL A 112 11.84 10.37 -9.16
CA VAL A 112 10.71 9.51 -8.84
C VAL A 112 11.19 8.45 -7.88
N ASN A 113 10.63 8.45 -6.68
CA ASN A 113 11.04 7.58 -5.59
C ASN A 113 9.88 6.64 -5.27
N VAL A 114 10.00 5.37 -5.64
CA VAL A 114 9.00 4.35 -5.29
C VAL A 114 9.20 3.99 -3.83
N LEU A 115 8.19 4.22 -3.00
CA LEU A 115 8.29 4.02 -1.57
C LEU A 115 8.27 2.54 -1.18
N GLU A 116 9.05 2.22 -0.16
CA GLU A 116 9.06 0.92 0.53
C GLU A 116 7.86 0.84 1.49
N ALA A 117 7.40 -0.38 1.80
CA ALA A 117 6.20 -0.67 2.59
C ALA A 117 6.16 0.03 3.96
N GLY A 118 7.31 0.24 4.61
CA GLY A 118 7.43 0.95 5.89
C GLY A 118 7.33 2.47 5.80
N GLN A 119 7.28 3.06 4.60
CA GLN A 119 7.39 4.50 4.40
C GLN A 119 6.04 5.24 4.30
N ALA A 120 4.94 4.68 4.85
CA ALA A 120 3.62 5.32 4.84
C ALA A 120 3.64 6.74 5.48
N ARG A 121 4.36 6.93 6.60
CA ARG A 121 4.50 8.26 7.24
C ARG A 121 5.22 9.27 6.35
N LEU A 122 6.21 8.82 5.59
CA LEU A 122 6.92 9.65 4.63
C LEU A 122 6.00 10.07 3.48
N SER A 123 5.17 9.14 3.00
CA SER A 123 4.12 9.44 2.02
C SER A 123 3.16 10.51 2.54
N ASP A 124 2.69 10.38 3.79
CA ASP A 124 1.79 11.39 4.39
C ASP A 124 2.47 12.74 4.57
N HIS A 125 3.77 12.77 4.90
CA HIS A 125 4.54 14.01 4.95
C HIS A 125 4.47 14.77 3.62
N PHE A 126 4.79 14.10 2.51
CA PHE A 126 4.78 14.72 1.17
C PHE A 126 3.37 14.90 0.57
N ALA A 127 2.36 14.32 1.19
CA ALA A 127 0.95 14.58 0.89
C ALA A 127 0.36 15.76 1.68
N GLY A 128 1.20 16.46 2.49
CA GLY A 128 0.74 17.57 3.34
C GLY A 128 -0.05 17.12 4.58
N ARG A 129 0.07 15.87 4.97
CA ARG A 129 -0.62 15.26 6.14
C ARG A 129 0.38 14.80 7.21
N ALA A 130 1.51 15.50 7.33
CA ALA A 130 2.53 15.14 8.30
C ALA A 130 1.96 15.08 9.72
N VAL A 131 2.28 14.01 10.45
CA VAL A 131 1.92 13.81 11.86
C VAL A 131 3.13 14.15 12.72
N GLU A 132 2.89 14.57 13.96
CA GLU A 132 3.95 14.82 14.93
C GLU A 132 4.83 13.57 15.10
N GLY A 133 6.16 13.77 15.08
CA GLY A 133 7.13 12.67 15.15
C GLY A 133 7.43 11.98 13.81
N THR A 134 6.94 12.48 12.66
CA THR A 134 7.40 12.01 11.36
C THR A 134 8.87 12.40 11.18
N PRO A 135 9.77 11.45 10.85
CA PRO A 135 11.17 11.75 10.62
C PRO A 135 11.35 12.73 9.45
N GLU A 136 12.30 13.66 9.59
CA GLU A 136 12.72 14.53 8.48
C GLU A 136 13.20 13.68 7.30
N PRO A 137 12.70 13.92 6.07
CA PRO A 137 13.14 13.19 4.89
C PRO A 137 14.61 13.48 4.60
N ARG A 138 15.37 12.44 4.28
CA ARG A 138 16.76 12.53 3.84
C ARG A 138 16.83 12.31 2.34
N PHE A 139 17.81 12.97 1.72
CA PHE A 139 17.99 12.93 0.28
C PHE A 139 19.44 12.67 -0.09
N GLU A 140 19.64 11.82 -1.10
CA GLU A 140 20.87 11.75 -1.86
C GLU A 140 20.71 12.52 -3.17
N LEU A 141 21.79 13.09 -3.71
CA LEU A 141 21.76 13.81 -4.98
C LEU A 141 22.31 12.92 -6.10
N VAL A 142 21.52 12.74 -7.15
CA VAL A 142 21.94 12.07 -8.39
C VAL A 142 21.61 12.99 -9.57
N HIS A 143 22.60 13.37 -10.35
CA HIS A 143 22.47 14.38 -11.42
C HIS A 143 21.82 15.68 -10.93
N ASP A 144 22.25 16.17 -9.76
CA ASP A 144 21.67 17.34 -9.06
C ASP A 144 20.17 17.21 -8.74
N THR A 145 19.63 15.99 -8.75
CA THR A 145 18.23 15.70 -8.46
C THR A 145 18.14 15.00 -7.11
N PRO A 146 17.34 15.50 -6.16
CA PRO A 146 17.19 14.86 -4.85
C PRO A 146 16.38 13.58 -4.98
N LEU A 147 16.92 12.48 -4.44
CA LEU A 147 16.26 11.19 -4.31
C LEU A 147 16.08 10.85 -2.83
N VAL A 148 14.91 10.35 -2.46
CA VAL A 148 14.57 10.01 -1.07
C VAL A 148 15.37 8.81 -0.61
N GLU A 149 16.13 8.92 0.48
CA GLU A 149 16.86 7.80 1.05
C GLU A 149 15.92 6.68 1.51
N GLY A 150 16.34 5.43 1.27
CA GLY A 150 15.60 4.24 1.68
C GLY A 150 14.36 3.92 0.85
N ALA A 151 14.07 4.65 -0.23
CA ALA A 151 13.02 4.24 -1.15
C ALA A 151 13.41 2.96 -1.90
N LEU A 152 12.41 2.14 -2.26
CA LEU A 152 12.59 0.85 -2.92
C LEU A 152 13.20 0.97 -4.32
N ALA A 153 12.80 2.00 -5.06
CA ALA A 153 13.38 2.28 -6.37
C ALA A 153 13.44 3.78 -6.65
N HIS A 154 14.41 4.17 -7.47
CA HIS A 154 14.69 5.56 -7.79
C HIS A 154 14.85 5.73 -9.30
N LEU A 155 14.30 6.82 -9.81
CA LEU A 155 14.50 7.27 -11.17
C LEU A 155 14.88 8.76 -11.13
N VAL A 156 15.81 9.18 -11.99
CA VAL A 156 15.95 10.57 -12.40
C VAL A 156 15.46 10.67 -13.83
N ALA A 157 14.48 11.53 -14.06
CA ALA A 157 13.91 11.73 -15.38
C ALA A 157 13.87 13.22 -15.73
N ARG A 158 14.04 13.54 -17.01
CA ARG A 158 13.94 14.89 -17.56
C ARG A 158 12.63 15.05 -18.29
N VAL A 159 11.85 16.05 -17.93
CA VAL A 159 10.61 16.40 -18.64
C VAL A 159 10.92 16.77 -20.09
N VAL A 160 10.32 16.05 -21.02
CA VAL A 160 10.47 16.29 -22.47
C VAL A 160 9.24 16.90 -23.10
N ARG A 161 8.05 16.70 -22.49
CA ARG A 161 6.78 17.29 -22.92
C ARG A 161 5.84 17.42 -21.73
N SER A 162 4.97 18.42 -21.79
CA SER A 162 3.81 18.53 -20.92
C SER A 162 2.53 18.61 -21.76
N TYR A 163 1.46 18.00 -21.23
CA TYR A 163 0.16 17.98 -21.86
C TYR A 163 -0.91 18.37 -20.86
N TRP A 164 -1.95 19.02 -21.36
CA TRP A 164 -3.14 19.30 -20.57
C TRP A 164 -3.92 18.01 -20.30
N GLY A 165 -4.35 17.80 -19.07
CA GLY A 165 -5.10 16.63 -18.60
C GLY A 165 -6.29 17.02 -17.73
N GLY A 166 -7.05 18.04 -18.10
CA GLY A 166 -8.16 18.56 -17.29
C GLY A 166 -7.67 19.41 -16.12
N ASP A 167 -8.00 19.01 -14.91
CA ASP A 167 -7.50 19.63 -13.67
C ASP A 167 -6.06 19.22 -13.31
N HIS A 168 -5.41 18.42 -14.18
CA HIS A 168 -4.03 17.97 -14.04
C HIS A 168 -3.17 18.35 -15.23
N SER A 169 -1.86 18.44 -15.02
CA SER A 169 -0.84 18.43 -16.07
C SER A 169 -0.21 17.04 -16.17
N LEU A 170 -0.03 16.57 -17.40
CA LEU A 170 0.65 15.30 -17.70
C LEU A 170 2.08 15.61 -18.15
N PHE A 171 3.07 15.14 -17.40
CA PHE A 171 4.47 15.34 -17.71
C PHE A 171 5.09 14.05 -18.25
N LEU A 172 5.44 14.06 -19.54
CA LEU A 172 6.21 12.99 -20.18
C LEU A 172 7.69 13.28 -19.91
N ALA A 173 8.40 12.34 -19.33
CA ALA A 173 9.79 12.50 -18.96
C ALA A 173 10.65 11.33 -19.45
N GLN A 174 11.85 11.65 -19.94
CA GLN A 174 12.85 10.66 -20.32
C GLN A 174 13.70 10.31 -19.12
N VAL A 175 13.83 9.01 -18.84
CA VAL A 175 14.62 8.49 -17.73
C VAL A 175 16.11 8.59 -18.09
N GLU A 176 16.89 9.23 -17.22
CA GLU A 176 18.34 9.39 -17.32
C GLU A 176 19.10 8.47 -16.34
N TYR A 177 18.42 8.07 -15.23
CA TYR A 177 18.98 7.18 -14.22
C TYR A 177 17.88 6.31 -13.62
N ALA A 178 18.21 5.06 -13.31
CA ALA A 178 17.30 4.14 -12.63
C ALA A 178 18.08 3.21 -11.70
N ARG A 179 17.55 3.00 -10.48
CA ARG A 179 18.05 2.06 -9.48
C ARG A 179 16.88 1.43 -8.74
N TYR A 180 17.00 0.18 -8.35
CA TYR A 180 16.06 -0.48 -7.44
C TYR A 180 16.82 -1.30 -6.40
N GLY A 181 16.15 -1.50 -5.25
CA GLY A 181 16.61 -2.33 -4.14
C GLY A 181 15.73 -3.57 -3.95
N GLU A 182 16.07 -4.34 -2.95
CA GLU A 182 15.23 -5.43 -2.45
C GLU A 182 14.26 -4.89 -1.40
N GLY A 183 13.04 -5.43 -1.34
CA GLY A 183 12.00 -4.99 -0.41
C GLY A 183 10.61 -5.10 -1.03
N GLU A 184 9.63 -4.57 -0.32
CA GLU A 184 8.23 -4.55 -0.73
C GLU A 184 7.76 -3.12 -1.00
N PRO A 185 6.98 -2.89 -2.07
CA PRO A 185 6.46 -1.57 -2.35
C PRO A 185 5.34 -1.18 -1.39
N LEU A 186 5.28 0.11 -1.04
CA LEU A 186 4.10 0.69 -0.43
C LEU A 186 2.98 0.73 -1.48
N LEU A 187 1.83 0.15 -1.15
CA LEU A 187 0.64 0.16 -2.02
C LEU A 187 -0.41 1.13 -1.50
N PHE A 188 -1.24 1.61 -2.42
CA PHE A 188 -2.42 2.40 -2.10
C PHE A 188 -3.63 1.81 -2.81
N HIS A 189 -4.67 1.46 -2.02
CA HIS A 189 -5.90 0.87 -2.53
C HIS A 189 -7.07 1.27 -1.64
N GLY A 190 -8.23 1.56 -2.22
CA GLY A 190 -9.43 1.89 -1.45
C GLY A 190 -9.30 3.10 -0.53
N GLY A 191 -8.37 4.03 -0.81
CA GLY A 191 -8.15 5.22 0.02
C GLY A 191 -7.19 5.01 1.20
N ARG A 192 -6.50 3.87 1.30
CA ARG A 192 -5.57 3.53 2.39
C ARG A 192 -4.30 2.89 1.86
N TYR A 193 -3.26 2.92 2.70
CA TYR A 193 -2.03 2.18 2.42
C TYR A 193 -2.26 0.70 2.69
N GLU A 194 -1.73 -0.12 1.79
CA GLU A 194 -1.76 -1.58 1.87
C GLU A 194 -0.32 -2.12 1.75
N ARG A 195 -0.10 -3.33 2.20
CA ARG A 195 1.16 -4.06 1.98
C ARG A 195 0.96 -5.16 0.95
N LEU A 196 1.96 -5.36 0.11
CA LEU A 196 2.01 -6.54 -0.74
C LEU A 196 2.35 -7.74 0.16
N VAL A 197 1.40 -8.61 0.40
CA VAL A 197 1.68 -9.88 1.07
C VAL A 197 2.35 -10.78 0.02
N ARG A 198 3.69 -10.76 -0.03
CA ARG A 198 4.47 -11.50 -1.02
C ARG A 198 4.63 -12.97 -0.73
N ASP A 199 4.41 -13.40 0.49
CA ASP A 199 4.44 -14.81 0.84
C ASP A 199 3.11 -15.25 1.45
N PRO A 200 2.16 -15.59 0.62
CA PRO A 200 0.96 -16.25 1.06
C PRO A 200 1.21 -17.77 1.12
N ARG A 201 2.27 -18.23 1.79
CA ARG A 201 2.49 -19.68 1.91
C ARG A 201 1.29 -20.36 2.53
N VAL A 202 0.50 -19.60 3.27
CA VAL A 202 -0.76 -20.06 3.84
C VAL A 202 -1.97 -19.54 3.04
N PHE A 203 -2.01 -18.25 2.70
CA PHE A 203 -3.15 -17.65 1.98
C PHE A 203 -3.23 -18.04 0.50
N SER A 204 -2.11 -18.33 -0.18
CA SER A 204 -2.16 -18.79 -1.58
C SER A 204 -2.70 -20.22 -1.72
N MET A 205 -2.69 -20.99 -0.62
CA MET A 205 -3.20 -22.35 -0.59
C MET A 205 -4.66 -22.42 -0.14
N LEU A 206 -5.16 -21.40 0.58
CA LEU A 206 -6.56 -21.30 0.97
C LEU A 206 -7.30 -20.37 0.00
N PRO A 207 -8.23 -20.88 -0.81
CA PRO A 207 -9.12 -20.03 -1.61
C PRO A 207 -9.79 -18.99 -0.71
N ARG A 208 -9.82 -17.76 -1.17
CA ARG A 208 -10.38 -16.61 -0.43
C ARG A 208 -11.79 -16.88 0.09
N GLU A 209 -12.57 -17.60 -0.70
CA GLU A 209 -13.94 -18.04 -0.39
C GLU A 209 -14.03 -18.95 0.84
N LEU A 210 -12.96 -19.68 1.17
CA LEU A 210 -12.87 -20.56 2.35
C LEU A 210 -12.29 -19.82 3.55
N LEU A 211 -11.44 -18.83 3.32
CA LEU A 211 -10.78 -18.06 4.35
C LEU A 211 -11.70 -17.00 4.98
N GLU A 212 -12.47 -16.26 4.16
CA GLU A 212 -13.36 -15.20 4.64
C GLU A 212 -14.37 -15.67 5.70
N PRO A 213 -15.07 -16.82 5.56
CA PRO A 213 -15.95 -17.33 6.59
C PRO A 213 -15.23 -17.70 7.90
N ILE A 214 -13.99 -18.20 7.82
CA ILE A 214 -13.17 -18.52 8.99
C ILE A 214 -12.77 -17.25 9.73
N LEU A 215 -12.30 -16.23 8.99
CA LEU A 215 -11.89 -14.95 9.56
C LEU A 215 -13.07 -14.18 10.15
N ALA A 216 -14.26 -14.28 9.56
CA ALA A 216 -15.46 -13.64 10.07
C ALA A 216 -15.91 -14.18 11.44
N LEU A 217 -15.46 -15.37 11.82
CA LEU A 217 -15.71 -15.99 13.13
C LEU A 217 -14.58 -15.70 14.13
N GLY A 218 -13.51 -15.02 13.72
CA GLY A 218 -12.36 -14.73 14.55
C GLY A 218 -12.46 -13.39 15.27
N GLU A 219 -11.63 -13.23 16.31
CA GLU A 219 -11.49 -11.99 17.08
C GLU A 219 -10.17 -11.29 16.73
N GLU A 220 -10.21 -9.99 16.45
CA GLU A 220 -8.99 -9.21 16.25
C GLU A 220 -8.25 -9.01 17.56
N ARG A 221 -6.92 -9.23 17.54
CA ARG A 221 -6.00 -8.99 18.66
C ARG A 221 -4.79 -8.22 18.20
N ALA A 222 -4.33 -7.30 19.04
CA ALA A 222 -3.13 -6.51 18.82
C ALA A 222 -2.13 -6.78 19.93
N TYR A 223 -0.84 -6.84 19.57
CA TYR A 223 0.27 -7.08 20.47
C TYR A 223 1.33 -6.01 20.26
N ALA A 224 1.92 -5.53 21.37
CA ALA A 224 3.04 -4.60 21.34
C ALA A 224 4.36 -5.34 21.05
N ASP A 225 5.40 -4.57 20.69
CA ASP A 225 6.75 -5.12 20.47
C ASP A 225 7.25 -5.91 21.70
N GLY A 226 7.72 -7.13 21.47
CA GLY A 226 8.21 -8.04 22.50
C GLY A 226 7.12 -8.71 23.33
N GLU A 227 5.85 -8.39 23.12
CA GLU A 227 4.74 -8.99 23.88
C GLU A 227 4.61 -10.49 23.58
N PRO A 228 4.48 -11.36 24.62
CA PRO A 228 4.28 -12.79 24.43
C PRO A 228 2.87 -13.05 23.88
N ILE A 229 2.81 -13.82 22.80
CA ILE A 229 1.56 -14.23 22.13
C ILE A 229 1.16 -15.63 22.55
N MET A 230 2.14 -16.54 22.64
CA MET A 230 1.96 -17.93 23.09
C MET A 230 3.16 -18.38 23.88
N ARG A 231 2.96 -19.29 24.85
CA ARG A 231 4.05 -19.87 25.64
C ARG A 231 4.09 -21.38 25.50
N MET A 232 5.27 -21.91 25.32
CA MET A 232 5.51 -23.35 25.22
C MET A 232 4.97 -24.08 26.46
N GLY A 233 4.25 -25.19 26.23
CA GLY A 233 3.64 -26.01 27.28
C GLY A 233 2.26 -25.53 27.75
N GLU A 234 1.83 -24.32 27.44
CA GLU A 234 0.47 -23.87 27.77
C GLU A 234 -0.57 -24.59 26.89
N PRO A 235 -1.78 -24.86 27.42
CA PRO A 235 -2.87 -25.42 26.60
C PRO A 235 -3.28 -24.42 25.53
N GLY A 236 -3.52 -24.89 24.31
CA GLY A 236 -3.94 -24.09 23.16
C GLY A 236 -5.29 -24.51 22.62
N SER A 237 -6.22 -23.56 22.49
CA SER A 237 -7.57 -23.81 21.94
C SER A 237 -7.90 -22.94 20.73
N GLU A 238 -6.93 -22.15 20.28
CA GLU A 238 -7.10 -21.22 19.17
C GLU A 238 -5.85 -21.17 18.31
N LEU A 239 -6.05 -20.92 17.03
CA LEU A 239 -5.00 -20.51 16.09
C LEU A 239 -5.09 -19.02 15.84
N LEU A 240 -3.97 -18.40 15.53
CA LEU A 240 -3.92 -17.00 15.15
C LEU A 240 -3.42 -16.87 13.72
N LEU A 241 -4.08 -16.01 12.96
CA LEU A 241 -3.62 -15.55 11.68
C LEU A 241 -2.95 -14.20 11.87
N VAL A 242 -1.68 -14.10 11.52
CA VAL A 242 -0.95 -12.81 11.51
C VAL A 242 -1.46 -11.98 10.35
N VAL A 243 -2.11 -10.86 10.64
CA VAL A 243 -2.66 -9.94 9.63
C VAL A 243 -1.67 -8.82 9.33
N GLU A 244 -0.93 -8.38 10.35
CA GLU A 244 0.04 -7.28 10.24
C GLU A 244 1.20 -7.49 11.21
N GLY A 245 2.41 -7.12 10.80
CA GLY A 245 3.63 -7.28 11.59
C GLY A 245 4.29 -8.64 11.40
N SER A 246 5.21 -8.97 12.31
CA SER A 246 5.92 -10.25 12.35
C SER A 246 6.00 -10.80 13.76
N VAL A 247 6.11 -12.11 13.88
CA VAL A 247 6.25 -12.82 15.13
C VAL A 247 7.49 -13.69 15.12
N ARG A 248 8.16 -13.81 16.27
CA ARG A 248 9.26 -14.74 16.47
C ARG A 248 8.76 -16.01 17.14
N VAL A 249 8.99 -17.13 16.51
CA VAL A 249 8.68 -18.48 17.01
C VAL A 249 9.96 -19.10 17.49
N GLU A 250 10.02 -19.43 18.77
CA GLU A 250 11.20 -20.00 19.43
C GLU A 250 10.91 -21.42 19.91
N ARG A 251 11.76 -22.36 19.48
CA ARG A 251 11.81 -23.75 19.92
C ARG A 251 13.23 -24.10 20.37
N PRO A 252 13.42 -25.15 21.17
CA PRO A 252 14.76 -25.59 21.54
C PRO A 252 15.65 -25.78 20.31
N GLY A 253 16.71 -24.97 20.20
CA GLY A 253 17.69 -25.03 19.12
C GLY A 253 17.25 -24.37 17.78
N ARG A 254 16.08 -23.75 17.70
CA ARG A 254 15.60 -23.12 16.46
C ARG A 254 14.77 -21.86 16.76
N SER A 255 15.04 -20.81 16.00
CA SER A 255 14.22 -19.59 15.97
C SER A 255 13.81 -19.31 14.52
N LEU A 256 12.56 -18.88 14.31
CA LEU A 256 11.97 -18.59 13.00
C LEU A 256 11.11 -17.35 13.11
N ALA A 257 11.23 -16.44 12.16
CA ALA A 257 10.33 -15.30 12.02
C ALA A 257 9.19 -15.67 11.06
N LEU A 258 7.95 -15.34 11.45
CA LEU A 258 6.74 -15.51 10.64
C LEU A 258 6.07 -14.15 10.49
N GLY A 259 5.61 -13.81 9.29
CA GLY A 259 5.01 -12.52 8.98
C GLY A 259 3.50 -12.58 8.72
N ALA A 260 2.99 -11.46 8.20
CA ALA A 260 1.59 -11.38 7.80
C ALA A 260 1.25 -12.46 6.76
N GLY A 261 0.08 -13.10 6.94
CA GLY A 261 -0.37 -14.24 6.13
C GLY A 261 -0.06 -15.60 6.74
N GLU A 262 0.72 -15.66 7.82
CA GLU A 262 1.08 -16.92 8.48
C GLU A 262 0.10 -17.28 9.59
N LEU A 263 -0.14 -18.60 9.73
CA LEU A 263 -0.89 -19.18 10.85
C LEU A 263 0.08 -19.59 11.95
N ILE A 264 -0.30 -19.37 13.19
CA ILE A 264 0.42 -19.82 14.38
C ILE A 264 -0.56 -20.53 15.34
N GLY A 265 -0.09 -21.54 16.04
CA GLY A 265 -0.90 -22.31 17.00
C GLY A 265 -1.86 -23.30 16.37
N GLU A 266 -1.67 -23.64 15.09
CA GLU A 266 -2.50 -24.60 14.35
C GLU A 266 -2.37 -26.04 14.84
N ILE A 267 -1.20 -26.41 15.36
CA ILE A 267 -0.92 -27.78 15.78
C ILE A 267 -1.81 -28.15 16.97
N GLU A 268 -1.86 -27.29 17.98
CA GLU A 268 -2.62 -27.54 19.21
C GLU A 268 -4.13 -27.45 18.99
N VAL A 269 -4.57 -26.68 18.03
CA VAL A 269 -5.98 -26.63 17.64
C VAL A 269 -6.41 -27.95 17.02
N LEU A 270 -5.53 -28.63 16.29
CA LEU A 270 -5.79 -29.93 15.65
C LEU A 270 -5.51 -31.08 16.59
N ASP A 271 -4.53 -30.97 17.50
CA ASP A 271 -4.20 -31.96 18.54
C ASP A 271 -4.37 -31.36 19.95
N PRO A 272 -5.59 -31.36 20.50
CA PRO A 272 -5.88 -30.69 21.78
C PRO A 272 -5.26 -31.39 23.00
N GLY A 273 -4.60 -32.55 22.81
CA GLY A 273 -3.88 -33.25 23.87
C GLY A 273 -2.46 -32.77 24.10
N GLY A 274 -1.88 -32.02 23.17
CA GLY A 274 -0.56 -31.43 23.26
C GLY A 274 -0.61 -29.98 23.78
N GLY A 275 0.38 -29.55 24.55
CA GLY A 275 0.57 -28.11 24.86
C GLY A 275 1.24 -27.38 23.69
N ARG A 276 1.29 -26.03 23.76
CA ARG A 276 2.00 -25.18 22.80
C ARG A 276 3.44 -25.69 22.62
N ILE A 277 3.87 -25.85 21.37
CA ILE A 277 5.17 -26.45 21.03
C ILE A 277 6.29 -25.41 20.86
N ALA A 278 5.96 -24.12 21.02
CA ALA A 278 6.89 -23.02 20.87
C ALA A 278 6.48 -21.83 21.76
N ASP A 279 7.46 -21.01 22.12
CA ASP A 279 7.21 -19.65 22.56
C ASP A 279 7.07 -18.73 21.33
N ILE A 280 6.11 -17.82 21.37
CA ILE A 280 5.85 -16.88 20.26
C ILE A 280 5.74 -15.48 20.84
N HIS A 281 6.54 -14.54 20.29
CA HIS A 281 6.58 -13.13 20.69
C HIS A 281 6.37 -12.24 19.47
N ALA A 282 5.78 -11.07 19.70
CA ALA A 282 5.66 -10.05 18.67
C ALA A 282 7.03 -9.41 18.36
N GLU A 283 7.36 -9.26 17.07
CA GLU A 283 8.48 -8.44 16.59
C GLU A 283 7.93 -7.15 15.99
N GLY A 284 7.99 -6.05 16.76
CA GLY A 284 7.25 -4.84 16.47
C GLY A 284 5.76 -4.99 16.80
N PRO A 285 4.93 -3.98 16.46
CA PRO A 285 3.48 -4.06 16.59
C PRO A 285 2.90 -5.16 15.67
N VAL A 286 2.07 -6.05 16.23
CA VAL A 286 1.46 -7.18 15.51
C VAL A 286 -0.05 -7.14 15.65
N ARG A 287 -0.77 -7.40 14.58
CA ARG A 287 -2.21 -7.66 14.59
C ARG A 287 -2.48 -9.07 14.08
N CYS A 288 -3.35 -9.77 14.79
CA CYS A 288 -3.77 -11.14 14.47
C CYS A 288 -5.29 -11.25 14.48
N VAL A 289 -5.82 -12.24 13.77
CA VAL A 289 -7.17 -12.74 13.97
C VAL A 289 -7.08 -14.08 14.68
N ALA A 290 -7.65 -14.15 15.89
CA ALA A 290 -7.70 -15.37 16.69
C ALA A 290 -8.98 -16.17 16.33
N VAL A 291 -8.80 -17.42 15.93
CA VAL A 291 -9.89 -18.34 15.57
C VAL A 291 -9.90 -19.50 16.56
N SER A 292 -10.99 -19.67 17.29
CA SER A 292 -11.13 -20.79 18.22
C SER A 292 -11.26 -22.12 17.47
N ARG A 293 -10.89 -23.21 18.14
CA ARG A 293 -11.10 -24.56 17.62
C ARG A 293 -12.56 -24.81 17.21
N GLU A 294 -13.50 -24.33 18.02
CA GLU A 294 -14.93 -24.50 17.77
C GLU A 294 -15.36 -23.76 16.48
N ALA A 295 -14.92 -22.53 16.31
CA ALA A 295 -15.16 -21.73 15.11
C ALA A 295 -14.55 -22.38 13.87
N LEU A 296 -13.31 -22.89 13.96
CA LEU A 296 -12.66 -23.61 12.87
C LEU A 296 -13.42 -24.88 12.47
N LEU A 297 -13.83 -25.70 13.46
CA LEU A 297 -14.59 -26.91 13.20
C LEU A 297 -15.98 -26.61 12.61
N SER A 298 -16.62 -25.53 13.05
CA SER A 298 -17.87 -25.04 12.47
C SER A 298 -17.72 -24.65 11.00
N ALA A 299 -16.66 -23.91 10.67
CA ALA A 299 -16.36 -23.54 9.29
C ALA A 299 -16.07 -24.77 8.40
N ILE A 300 -15.31 -25.74 8.90
CA ILE A 300 -15.03 -27.00 8.20
C ILE A 300 -16.32 -27.81 8.00
N ALA A 301 -17.22 -27.83 8.98
CA ALA A 301 -18.50 -28.53 8.85
C ALA A 301 -19.41 -27.84 7.81
N ALA A 302 -19.34 -26.52 7.68
CA ALA A 302 -20.08 -25.78 6.67
C ALA A 302 -19.52 -25.99 5.25
N ASP A 303 -18.20 -26.06 5.11
CA ASP A 303 -17.51 -26.35 3.85
C ASP A 303 -16.29 -27.28 4.05
N PRO A 304 -16.43 -28.57 3.77
CA PRO A 304 -15.35 -29.55 3.96
C PRO A 304 -14.06 -29.24 3.15
N ARG A 305 -14.14 -28.42 2.11
CA ARG A 305 -12.96 -28.00 1.34
C ARG A 305 -11.97 -27.21 2.19
N ALA A 306 -12.45 -26.54 3.24
CA ALA A 306 -11.60 -25.85 4.22
C ALA A 306 -10.64 -26.80 4.95
N ALA A 307 -11.08 -28.02 5.24
CA ALA A 307 -10.21 -29.04 5.84
C ALA A 307 -9.10 -29.49 4.89
N ILE A 308 -9.41 -29.69 3.61
CA ILE A 308 -8.42 -30.10 2.60
C ILE A 308 -7.37 -28.99 2.45
N ALA A 309 -7.81 -27.76 2.33
CA ALA A 309 -6.92 -26.61 2.19
C ALA A 309 -6.01 -26.43 3.44
N LEU A 310 -6.54 -26.63 4.64
CA LEU A 310 -5.74 -26.61 5.88
C LEU A 310 -4.69 -27.74 5.90
N ILE A 311 -5.04 -28.95 5.45
CA ILE A 311 -4.12 -30.09 5.33
C ILE A 311 -3.00 -29.76 4.33
N GLU A 312 -3.31 -29.12 3.20
CA GLU A 312 -2.31 -28.72 2.20
C GLU A 312 -1.31 -27.71 2.77
N VAL A 313 -1.79 -26.75 3.55
CA VAL A 313 -0.94 -25.79 4.29
C VAL A 313 0.01 -26.50 5.24
N LEU A 314 -0.51 -27.40 6.07
CA LEU A 314 0.29 -28.16 7.03
C LEU A 314 1.30 -29.07 6.33
N ALA A 315 0.91 -29.72 5.24
CA ALA A 315 1.80 -30.56 4.44
C ALA A 315 2.92 -29.77 3.78
N ALA A 316 2.66 -28.53 3.36
CA ALA A 316 3.70 -27.62 2.84
C ALA A 316 4.70 -27.27 3.93
N ARG A 317 4.23 -26.84 5.10
CA ARG A 317 5.10 -26.54 6.26
C ARG A 317 5.94 -27.75 6.71
N PHE A 318 5.36 -28.93 6.71
CA PHE A 318 6.08 -30.15 7.09
C PHE A 318 7.24 -30.44 6.12
N ARG A 319 7.04 -30.22 4.83
CA ARG A 319 8.10 -30.40 3.82
C ARG A 319 9.26 -29.42 3.96
N GLU A 320 8.99 -28.20 4.47
CA GLU A 320 10.00 -27.18 4.70
C GLU A 320 10.79 -27.41 6.01
N THR A 321 10.24 -28.18 6.92
CA THR A 321 10.85 -28.47 8.22
C THR A 321 11.53 -29.84 8.29
N ALA A 322 11.34 -30.70 7.30
CA ALA A 322 11.97 -32.00 7.16
C ALA A 322 13.29 -31.88 6.39
#